data_d60850c45e97cfbc13e257f4e6752322
#
_entry.id   d60850c45e97cfbc13e257f4e6752322
#
_cell.length_a   1.000
_cell.length_b   1.000
_cell.length_c   1.000
_cell.angle_alpha   90.00
_cell.angle_beta   90.00
_cell.angle_gamma   90.00
#
_symmetry.space_group_name_H-M   'P 1'
#
loop_
_entity.id
_entity.type
_entity.pdbx_description
1 polymer ?
#
loop_
_entity_poly.entity_id
_entity_poly.type
_entity_poly.pdbx_seq_one_letter_code
_entity_poly.pdbx_strand_id
1 'polypeptide(L)'
;MPKLLMPYDLYERHHVVGQLLRERGVKTVLDVGGNLGVLKQFLDAEIVTLNVGENADLYYDGHTIPFEADRFAAVASLDTLEHIPAPDRPSFLQECVRATKQYLVISAPYGSDEHRAYEQKLDALYTRTFGTIHTYLNEHVRYGIPNQQDIHDLIAPLPLKNVALYFAGDFVWQCRNLERLITRQGKPWIKRYVGVTSLALFHPIRLTTQPYDRANRFYLYAEKQG
;
A
#
# COMPACT_ATOMS: atom_id res chain seq x y z
N MET A 1 3.48 8.51 15.37
CA MET A 1 4.96 8.45 15.26
C MET A 1 5.41 9.62 14.39
N PRO A 2 6.44 10.42 14.75
CA PRO A 2 6.92 11.51 13.92
C PRO A 2 7.39 11.02 12.55
N LYS A 3 7.13 11.77 11.46
CA LYS A 3 7.51 11.41 10.08
C LYS A 3 8.98 10.98 9.93
N LEU A 4 9.88 11.62 10.69
CA LEU A 4 11.32 11.33 10.72
C LEU A 4 11.68 9.93 11.21
N LEU A 5 10.80 9.31 12.00
CA LEU A 5 11.00 7.99 12.60
C LEU A 5 10.20 6.90 11.92
N MET A 6 9.45 7.25 10.86
CA MET A 6 8.70 6.25 10.09
C MET A 6 9.66 5.34 9.31
N PRO A 7 9.35 4.05 9.18
CA PRO A 7 9.97 3.21 8.15
C PRO A 7 9.83 3.89 6.78
N TYR A 8 10.88 3.79 5.95
CA TYR A 8 10.91 4.46 4.65
C TYR A 8 9.70 4.09 3.78
N ASP A 9 9.36 2.83 3.74
CA ASP A 9 8.22 2.27 3.04
C ASP A 9 6.87 2.93 3.46
N LEU A 10 6.64 3.02 4.77
CA LEU A 10 5.46 3.69 5.32
C LEU A 10 5.45 5.19 4.96
N TYR A 11 6.60 5.84 5.02
CA TYR A 11 6.75 7.24 4.65
C TYR A 11 6.50 7.46 3.16
N GLU A 12 7.15 6.68 2.28
CA GLU A 12 7.07 6.82 0.83
C GLU A 12 5.61 6.73 0.35
N ARG A 13 4.89 5.65 0.71
CA ARG A 13 3.54 5.45 0.21
C ARG A 13 2.55 6.51 0.66
N HIS A 14 2.63 6.96 1.92
CA HIS A 14 1.74 8.00 2.41
C HIS A 14 2.12 9.39 1.90
N HIS A 15 3.41 9.66 1.69
CA HIS A 15 3.88 10.90 1.08
C HIS A 15 3.37 11.05 -0.36
N VAL A 16 3.54 10.02 -1.18
CA VAL A 16 3.09 10.00 -2.59
C VAL A 16 1.58 10.18 -2.68
N VAL A 17 0.82 9.37 -1.94
CA VAL A 17 -0.64 9.46 -1.96
C VAL A 17 -1.13 10.80 -1.43
N GLY A 18 -0.55 11.29 -0.33
CA GLY A 18 -0.84 12.62 0.21
C GLY A 18 -0.52 13.74 -0.78
N GLN A 19 0.55 13.63 -1.57
CA GLN A 19 0.89 14.59 -2.63
C GLN A 19 -0.13 14.54 -3.77
N LEU A 20 -0.44 13.35 -4.30
CA LEU A 20 -1.40 13.17 -5.39
C LEU A 20 -2.78 13.76 -5.04
N LEU A 21 -3.26 13.55 -3.83
CA LEU A 21 -4.55 14.06 -3.38
C LEU A 21 -4.52 15.57 -3.06
N ARG A 22 -3.40 16.08 -2.52
CA ARG A 22 -3.22 17.50 -2.22
C ARG A 22 -3.21 18.35 -3.49
N GLU A 23 -2.52 17.93 -4.54
CA GLU A 23 -2.44 18.61 -5.82
C GLU A 23 -3.82 18.77 -6.48
N ARG A 24 -4.79 17.94 -6.08
CA ARG A 24 -6.18 17.97 -6.55
C ARG A 24 -7.14 18.65 -5.59
N GLY A 25 -6.63 19.23 -4.51
CA GLY A 25 -7.44 19.97 -3.53
C GLY A 25 -8.45 19.09 -2.78
N VAL A 26 -8.20 17.79 -2.66
CA VAL A 26 -9.11 16.84 -2.00
C VAL A 26 -9.28 17.22 -0.53
N LYS A 27 -10.55 17.23 -0.05
CA LYS A 27 -10.92 17.62 1.30
C LYS A 27 -11.55 16.49 2.13
N THR A 28 -12.08 15.46 1.51
CA THR A 28 -12.66 14.31 2.20
C THR A 28 -12.12 13.01 1.60
N VAL A 29 -11.58 12.13 2.44
CA VAL A 29 -10.94 10.88 2.02
C VAL A 29 -11.44 9.72 2.86
N LEU A 30 -11.76 8.60 2.22
CA LEU A 30 -11.87 7.31 2.88
C LEU A 30 -10.54 6.56 2.65
N ASP A 31 -9.86 6.19 3.75
CA ASP A 31 -8.62 5.41 3.76
C ASP A 31 -8.96 3.94 4.09
N VAL A 32 -9.11 3.10 3.06
CA VAL A 32 -9.55 1.71 3.19
C VAL A 32 -8.33 0.80 3.41
N GLY A 33 -8.33 0.07 4.51
CA GLY A 33 -7.20 -0.75 4.97
C GLY A 33 -6.13 0.07 5.70
N GLY A 34 -6.34 1.37 5.84
CA GLY A 34 -5.40 2.28 6.50
C GLY A 34 -5.34 2.12 8.02
N ASN A 35 -4.31 2.70 8.61
CA ASN A 35 -4.15 2.81 10.06
C ASN A 35 -4.46 4.22 10.54
N LEU A 36 -5.15 4.32 11.67
CA LEU A 36 -5.61 5.57 12.27
C LEU A 36 -4.51 6.64 12.34
N GLY A 37 -4.78 7.78 11.72
CA GLY A 37 -3.96 8.98 11.80
C GLY A 37 -2.67 8.96 10.99
N VAL A 38 -2.36 7.93 10.22
CA VAL A 38 -1.12 7.90 9.42
C VAL A 38 -1.24 8.83 8.21
N LEU A 39 -2.27 8.66 7.38
CA LEU A 39 -2.47 9.52 6.20
C LEU A 39 -2.71 10.99 6.57
N LYS A 40 -3.35 11.25 7.72
CA LYS A 40 -3.54 12.62 8.28
C LYS A 40 -2.25 13.41 8.47
N GLN A 41 -1.12 12.74 8.63
CA GLN A 41 0.18 13.42 8.73
C GLN A 41 0.68 13.96 7.37
N PHE A 42 0.15 13.45 6.26
CA PHE A 42 0.61 13.78 4.91
C PHE A 42 -0.40 14.60 4.10
N LEU A 43 -1.66 14.67 4.54
CA LEU A 43 -2.74 15.36 3.85
C LEU A 43 -3.62 16.10 4.87
N ASP A 44 -3.85 17.38 4.62
CA ASP A 44 -4.79 18.23 5.37
C ASP A 44 -6.19 18.07 4.77
N ALA A 45 -6.90 17.04 5.22
CA ALA A 45 -8.26 16.70 4.80
C ALA A 45 -9.00 16.00 5.94
N GLU A 46 -10.31 15.93 5.85
CA GLU A 46 -11.13 15.05 6.66
C GLU A 46 -10.91 13.62 6.17
N ILE A 47 -10.29 12.77 6.98
CA ILE A 47 -9.96 11.40 6.64
C ILE A 47 -10.67 10.46 7.59
N VAL A 48 -11.47 9.56 7.04
CA VAL A 48 -12.06 8.43 7.75
C VAL A 48 -11.25 7.18 7.38
N THR A 49 -10.73 6.50 8.39
CA THR A 49 -9.97 5.26 8.22
C THR A 49 -10.91 4.07 8.44
N LEU A 50 -10.97 3.16 7.48
CA LEU A 50 -11.78 1.95 7.48
C LEU A 50 -10.87 0.73 7.39
N ASN A 51 -10.97 -0.22 8.34
CA ASN A 51 -10.13 -1.41 8.33
C ASN A 51 -10.90 -2.63 8.89
N VAL A 52 -10.39 -3.82 8.59
CA VAL A 52 -10.84 -5.09 9.20
C VAL A 52 -10.22 -5.30 10.59
N GLY A 53 -9.17 -4.54 10.94
CA GLY A 53 -8.47 -4.56 12.22
C GLY A 53 -8.90 -3.41 13.15
N GLU A 54 -8.45 -3.47 14.40
CA GLU A 54 -8.92 -2.56 15.47
C GLU A 54 -8.35 -1.13 15.39
N ASN A 55 -7.33 -0.87 14.59
CA ASN A 55 -6.64 0.43 14.54
C ASN A 55 -7.18 1.35 13.43
N ALA A 56 -8.47 1.62 13.45
CA ALA A 56 -9.14 2.49 12.47
C ALA A 56 -10.25 3.32 13.12
N ASP A 57 -10.79 4.33 12.43
CA ASP A 57 -11.98 5.07 12.88
C ASP A 57 -13.22 4.17 12.86
N LEU A 58 -13.31 3.26 11.87
CA LEU A 58 -14.40 2.31 11.72
C LEU A 58 -13.85 0.91 11.34
N TYR A 59 -14.51 -0.10 11.89
CA TYR A 59 -14.32 -1.49 11.52
C TYR A 59 -15.35 -1.93 10.49
N TYR A 60 -14.97 -2.79 9.54
CA TYR A 60 -15.89 -3.45 8.59
C TYR A 60 -15.46 -4.89 8.31
N ASP A 61 -16.30 -5.63 7.62
CA ASP A 61 -16.14 -7.07 7.37
C ASP A 61 -15.16 -7.42 6.22
N GLY A 62 -14.59 -6.41 5.56
CA GLY A 62 -13.71 -6.59 4.42
C GLY A 62 -14.43 -6.72 3.06
N HIS A 63 -15.77 -6.75 3.05
CA HIS A 63 -16.56 -6.97 1.83
C HIS A 63 -17.30 -5.72 1.36
N THR A 64 -18.16 -5.15 2.22
CA THR A 64 -18.99 -4.01 1.84
C THR A 64 -18.58 -2.77 2.61
N ILE A 65 -18.20 -1.71 1.89
CA ILE A 65 -17.89 -0.42 2.48
C ILE A 65 -19.19 0.21 3.03
N PRO A 66 -19.30 0.48 4.36
CA PRO A 66 -20.56 0.87 5.01
C PRO A 66 -20.91 2.35 4.80
N PHE A 67 -20.73 2.84 3.57
CA PHE A 67 -21.06 4.21 3.16
C PHE A 67 -21.85 4.18 1.85
N GLU A 68 -22.63 5.22 1.63
CA GLU A 68 -23.34 5.43 0.37
C GLU A 68 -22.36 5.67 -0.79
N ALA A 69 -22.85 5.49 -2.02
CA ALA A 69 -22.09 5.83 -3.21
C ALA A 69 -21.73 7.33 -3.22
N ASP A 70 -20.58 7.66 -3.81
CA ASP A 70 -20.14 9.05 -4.01
C ASP A 70 -19.96 9.87 -2.71
N ARG A 71 -19.77 9.18 -1.60
CA ARG A 71 -19.70 9.84 -0.27
C ARG A 71 -18.41 10.62 -0.05
N PHE A 72 -17.27 10.16 -0.59
CA PHE A 72 -15.97 10.78 -0.37
C PHE A 72 -15.41 11.38 -1.66
N ALA A 73 -14.79 12.57 -1.58
CA ALA A 73 -14.13 13.18 -2.74
C ALA A 73 -13.04 12.23 -3.30
N ALA A 74 -12.36 11.51 -2.43
CA ALA A 74 -11.42 10.45 -2.82
C ALA A 74 -11.55 9.21 -1.92
N VAL A 75 -11.25 8.05 -2.51
CA VAL A 75 -10.95 6.82 -1.78
C VAL A 75 -9.49 6.47 -2.04
N ALA A 76 -8.75 6.21 -0.96
CA ALA A 76 -7.37 5.73 -0.98
C ALA A 76 -7.31 4.34 -0.33
N SER A 77 -6.49 3.45 -0.88
CA SER A 77 -6.18 2.17 -0.25
C SER A 77 -4.71 1.84 -0.47
N LEU A 78 -3.99 1.71 0.63
CA LEU A 78 -2.53 1.56 0.64
C LEU A 78 -2.15 0.26 1.35
N ASP A 79 -1.42 -0.60 0.63
CA ASP A 79 -0.99 -1.92 1.12
C ASP A 79 -2.16 -2.74 1.70
N THR A 80 -3.17 -2.92 0.88
CA THR A 80 -4.37 -3.70 1.21
C THR A 80 -4.64 -4.75 0.13
N LEU A 81 -4.45 -4.37 -1.14
CA LEU A 81 -4.83 -5.21 -2.28
C LEU A 81 -4.10 -6.57 -2.30
N GLU A 82 -2.85 -6.59 -1.88
CA GLU A 82 -2.01 -7.80 -1.78
C GLU A 82 -2.46 -8.76 -0.69
N HIS A 83 -3.22 -8.28 0.29
CA HIS A 83 -3.79 -9.08 1.39
C HIS A 83 -5.18 -9.63 1.05
N ILE A 84 -5.71 -9.30 -0.11
CA ILE A 84 -7.01 -9.78 -0.60
C ILE A 84 -6.76 -10.93 -1.58
N PRO A 85 -7.45 -12.09 -1.42
CA PRO A 85 -7.38 -13.17 -2.39
C PRO A 85 -7.67 -12.66 -3.81
N ALA A 86 -6.90 -13.11 -4.81
CA ALA A 86 -7.01 -12.57 -6.17
C ALA A 86 -8.44 -12.58 -6.75
N PRO A 87 -9.29 -13.61 -6.51
CA PRO A 87 -10.69 -13.60 -6.98
C PRO A 87 -11.56 -12.50 -6.36
N ASP A 88 -11.22 -12.00 -5.16
CA ASP A 88 -12.03 -11.03 -4.43
C ASP A 88 -11.63 -9.57 -4.71
N ARG A 89 -10.44 -9.36 -5.33
CA ARG A 89 -9.93 -8.01 -5.67
C ARG A 89 -10.86 -7.18 -6.56
N PRO A 90 -11.56 -7.77 -7.59
CA PRO A 90 -12.51 -7.00 -8.38
C PRO A 90 -13.64 -6.41 -7.55
N SER A 91 -14.24 -7.18 -6.63
CA SER A 91 -15.31 -6.72 -5.74
C SER A 91 -14.84 -5.62 -4.81
N PHE A 92 -13.64 -5.77 -4.24
CA PHE A 92 -13.02 -4.75 -3.40
C PHE A 92 -12.84 -3.42 -4.15
N LEU A 93 -12.30 -3.45 -5.38
CA LEU A 93 -12.11 -2.25 -6.19
C LEU A 93 -13.44 -1.63 -6.62
N GLN A 94 -14.47 -2.44 -6.94
CA GLN A 94 -15.81 -1.93 -7.22
C GLN A 94 -16.40 -1.16 -6.04
N GLU A 95 -16.25 -1.66 -4.81
CA GLU A 95 -16.68 -0.98 -3.59
C GLU A 95 -15.90 0.33 -3.35
N CYS A 96 -14.58 0.32 -3.58
CA CYS A 96 -13.77 1.55 -3.53
C CYS A 96 -14.27 2.59 -4.54
N VAL A 97 -14.52 2.19 -5.80
CA VAL A 97 -15.06 3.07 -6.84
C VAL A 97 -16.47 3.54 -6.50
N ARG A 98 -17.34 2.68 -5.95
CA ARG A 98 -18.69 3.05 -5.54
C ARG A 98 -18.67 4.17 -4.50
N ALA A 99 -17.83 4.05 -3.47
CA ALA A 99 -17.73 5.06 -2.41
C ALA A 99 -17.02 6.35 -2.86
N THR A 100 -16.26 6.28 -3.96
CA THR A 100 -15.54 7.43 -4.56
C THR A 100 -16.49 8.34 -5.32
N LYS A 101 -16.38 9.65 -5.08
CA LYS A 101 -17.05 10.69 -5.89
C LYS A 101 -16.20 11.13 -7.09
N GLN A 102 -14.88 11.29 -6.90
CA GLN A 102 -14.02 11.89 -7.91
C GLN A 102 -12.72 11.08 -8.14
N TYR A 103 -11.96 10.78 -7.09
CA TYR A 103 -10.59 10.26 -7.22
C TYR A 103 -10.41 8.93 -6.50
N LEU A 104 -9.81 7.98 -7.20
CA LEU A 104 -9.37 6.71 -6.64
C LEU A 104 -7.84 6.66 -6.63
N VAL A 105 -7.25 6.29 -5.50
CA VAL A 105 -5.81 6.03 -5.38
C VAL A 105 -5.58 4.68 -4.72
N ILE A 106 -4.97 3.76 -5.45
CA ILE A 106 -4.60 2.43 -4.94
C ILE A 106 -3.08 2.29 -4.99
N SER A 107 -2.49 1.82 -3.91
CA SER A 107 -1.06 1.51 -3.86
C SER A 107 -0.85 0.15 -3.22
N ALA A 108 0.02 -0.65 -3.83
CA ALA A 108 0.42 -1.96 -3.33
C ALA A 108 1.83 -2.31 -3.83
N PRO A 109 2.50 -3.32 -3.27
CA PRO A 109 3.74 -3.85 -3.82
C PRO A 109 3.58 -4.23 -5.29
N TYR A 110 4.63 -4.00 -6.10
CA TYR A 110 4.64 -4.34 -7.52
C TYR A 110 5.28 -5.71 -7.74
N GLY A 111 4.51 -6.64 -8.27
CA GLY A 111 4.86 -8.05 -8.40
C GLY A 111 5.69 -8.39 -9.63
N SER A 112 6.92 -7.90 -9.77
CA SER A 112 7.87 -8.50 -10.71
C SER A 112 8.21 -9.94 -10.27
N ASP A 113 8.66 -10.77 -11.20
CA ASP A 113 9.03 -12.16 -10.88
C ASP A 113 10.14 -12.22 -9.83
N GLU A 114 11.12 -11.31 -9.91
CA GLU A 114 12.21 -11.19 -8.95
C GLU A 114 11.72 -10.78 -7.56
N HIS A 115 10.77 -9.84 -7.49
CA HIS A 115 10.18 -9.41 -6.22
C HIS A 115 9.41 -10.56 -5.56
N ARG A 116 8.52 -11.21 -6.31
CA ARG A 116 7.77 -12.40 -5.84
C ARG A 116 8.71 -13.50 -5.35
N ALA A 117 9.78 -13.80 -6.10
CA ALA A 117 10.77 -14.80 -5.70
C ALA A 117 11.54 -14.40 -4.43
N TYR A 118 11.80 -13.11 -4.22
CA TYR A 118 12.46 -12.64 -3.01
C TYR A 118 11.53 -12.75 -1.79
N GLU A 119 10.27 -12.39 -1.90
CA GLU A 119 9.29 -12.53 -0.81
C GLU A 119 9.08 -13.98 -0.40
N GLN A 120 9.04 -14.92 -1.36
CA GLN A 120 9.01 -16.36 -1.06
C GLN A 120 10.22 -16.79 -0.22
N LYS A 121 11.43 -16.30 -0.53
CA LYS A 121 12.63 -16.56 0.28
C LYS A 121 12.53 -15.97 1.68
N LEU A 122 11.95 -14.77 1.81
CA LEU A 122 11.75 -14.11 3.11
C LEU A 122 10.73 -14.84 3.97
N ASP A 123 9.62 -15.30 3.40
CA ASP A 123 8.60 -16.07 4.12
C ASP A 123 9.19 -17.40 4.64
N ALA A 124 9.93 -18.11 3.80
CA ALA A 124 10.65 -19.32 4.20
C ALA A 124 11.72 -19.05 5.27
N LEU A 125 12.46 -17.93 5.15
CA LEU A 125 13.46 -17.52 6.15
C LEU A 125 12.79 -17.19 7.48
N TYR A 126 11.68 -16.46 7.46
CA TYR A 126 10.92 -16.09 8.66
C TYR A 126 10.42 -17.34 9.37
N THR A 127 9.73 -18.23 8.65
CA THR A 127 9.20 -19.48 9.19
C THR A 127 10.28 -20.35 9.80
N ARG A 128 11.43 -20.50 9.13
CA ARG A 128 12.59 -21.25 9.66
C ARG A 128 13.18 -20.60 10.92
N THR A 129 13.16 -19.27 10.99
CA THR A 129 13.80 -18.53 12.08
C THR A 129 12.95 -18.47 13.33
N PHE A 130 11.62 -18.36 13.16
CA PHE A 130 10.68 -18.13 14.27
C PHE A 130 9.80 -19.34 14.59
N GLY A 131 9.78 -20.36 13.74
CA GLY A 131 8.89 -21.52 13.90
C GLY A 131 7.41 -21.23 13.65
N THR A 132 7.09 -20.06 13.08
CA THR A 132 5.73 -19.60 12.76
C THR A 132 5.72 -18.80 11.47
N ILE A 133 4.57 -18.69 10.82
CA ILE A 133 4.40 -17.88 9.62
C ILE A 133 4.37 -16.38 9.97
N HIS A 134 4.83 -15.54 9.05
CA HIS A 134 4.57 -14.09 9.07
C HIS A 134 3.31 -13.82 8.26
N THR A 135 2.20 -13.45 8.90
CA THR A 135 0.89 -13.34 8.27
C THR A 135 0.95 -12.57 6.93
N TYR A 136 1.46 -11.35 6.94
CA TYR A 136 1.50 -10.52 5.73
C TYR A 136 2.39 -11.06 4.61
N LEU A 137 3.60 -11.56 4.90
CA LEU A 137 4.45 -12.20 3.90
C LEU A 137 3.80 -13.45 3.31
N ASN A 138 3.16 -14.26 4.16
CA ASN A 138 2.48 -15.46 3.73
C ASN A 138 1.27 -15.14 2.84
N GLU A 139 0.53 -14.07 3.13
CA GLU A 139 -0.55 -13.58 2.28
C GLU A 139 -0.05 -13.12 0.91
N HIS A 140 1.05 -12.37 0.84
CA HIS A 140 1.68 -11.98 -0.42
C HIS A 140 2.08 -13.19 -1.27
N VAL A 141 2.68 -14.21 -0.64
CA VAL A 141 3.07 -15.44 -1.33
C VAL A 141 1.84 -16.24 -1.79
N ARG A 142 0.81 -16.32 -0.95
CA ARG A 142 -0.40 -17.11 -1.19
C ARG A 142 -1.35 -16.47 -2.18
N TYR A 143 -1.58 -15.16 -2.08
CA TYR A 143 -2.53 -14.42 -2.90
C TYR A 143 -1.88 -13.77 -4.13
N GLY A 144 -0.56 -13.64 -4.10
CA GLY A 144 0.25 -13.00 -5.15
C GLY A 144 0.19 -11.48 -5.08
N ILE A 145 1.33 -10.83 -5.24
CA ILE A 145 1.38 -9.38 -5.46
C ILE A 145 1.12 -9.05 -6.94
N PRO A 146 0.27 -8.02 -7.24
CA PRO A 146 -0.13 -7.72 -8.61
C PRO A 146 1.04 -7.25 -9.48
N ASN A 147 1.15 -7.77 -10.70
CA ASN A 147 2.01 -7.24 -11.75
C ASN A 147 1.24 -6.24 -12.64
N GLN A 148 1.88 -5.72 -13.69
CA GLN A 148 1.27 -4.72 -14.57
C GLN A 148 0.03 -5.25 -15.30
N GLN A 149 0.03 -6.51 -15.73
CA GLN A 149 -1.12 -7.12 -16.40
C GLN A 149 -2.28 -7.32 -15.41
N ASP A 150 -1.98 -7.82 -14.21
CA ASP A 150 -3.00 -7.99 -13.15
C ASP A 150 -3.67 -6.65 -12.83
N ILE A 151 -2.90 -5.57 -12.73
CA ILE A 151 -3.44 -4.22 -12.46
C ILE A 151 -4.34 -3.77 -13.62
N HIS A 152 -3.88 -3.93 -14.85
CA HIS A 152 -4.65 -3.57 -16.03
C HIS A 152 -5.99 -4.32 -16.10
N ASP A 153 -5.98 -5.63 -15.88
CA ASP A 153 -7.18 -6.47 -15.94
C ASP A 153 -8.17 -6.12 -14.81
N LEU A 154 -7.68 -5.76 -13.64
CA LEU A 154 -8.49 -5.33 -12.50
C LEU A 154 -9.22 -4.00 -12.75
N ILE A 155 -8.59 -3.05 -13.43
CA ILE A 155 -9.16 -1.71 -13.63
C ILE A 155 -9.97 -1.57 -14.93
N ALA A 156 -9.71 -2.41 -15.94
CA ALA A 156 -10.37 -2.33 -17.24
C ALA A 156 -11.91 -2.33 -17.17
N PRO A 157 -12.57 -3.12 -16.30
CA PRO A 157 -14.04 -3.13 -16.21
C PRO A 157 -14.61 -1.99 -15.35
N LEU A 158 -13.78 -1.18 -14.69
CA LEU A 158 -14.25 -0.15 -13.76
C LEU A 158 -14.58 1.15 -14.51
N PRO A 159 -15.58 1.93 -14.05
CA PRO A 159 -15.94 3.21 -14.65
C PRO A 159 -14.93 4.30 -14.26
N LEU A 160 -13.70 4.17 -14.79
CA LEU A 160 -12.57 5.06 -14.51
C LEU A 160 -12.12 5.76 -15.80
N LYS A 161 -11.62 6.99 -15.65
CA LYS A 161 -10.97 7.80 -16.68
C LYS A 161 -9.69 8.42 -16.14
N ASN A 162 -8.89 9.01 -17.01
CA ASN A 162 -7.64 9.68 -16.66
C ASN A 162 -6.73 8.81 -15.76
N VAL A 163 -6.69 7.52 -16.11
CA VAL A 163 -5.92 6.52 -15.35
C VAL A 163 -4.44 6.77 -15.54
N ALA A 164 -3.72 6.93 -14.44
CA ALA A 164 -2.27 7.04 -14.40
C ALA A 164 -1.68 5.98 -13.47
N LEU A 165 -0.62 5.33 -13.91
CA LEU A 165 0.12 4.35 -13.13
C LEU A 165 1.54 4.86 -12.91
N TYR A 166 1.96 4.89 -11.65
CA TYR A 166 3.31 5.29 -11.25
C TYR A 166 3.98 4.16 -10.49
N PHE A 167 5.31 4.14 -10.54
CA PHE A 167 6.14 3.15 -9.86
C PHE A 167 7.21 3.86 -9.03
N ALA A 168 7.52 3.31 -7.85
CA ALA A 168 8.55 3.84 -6.98
C ALA A 168 9.18 2.76 -6.09
N GLY A 169 10.19 3.16 -5.34
CA GLY A 169 10.87 2.34 -4.35
C GLY A 169 11.86 1.34 -4.94
N ASP A 170 12.44 0.54 -4.07
CA ASP A 170 13.42 -0.49 -4.41
C ASP A 170 13.15 -1.73 -3.56
N PHE A 171 12.52 -2.76 -4.16
CA PHE A 171 12.17 -3.97 -3.43
C PHE A 171 13.40 -4.71 -2.89
N VAL A 172 14.53 -4.68 -3.61
CA VAL A 172 15.76 -5.35 -3.15
C VAL A 172 16.27 -4.71 -1.87
N TRP A 173 16.23 -3.38 -1.79
CA TRP A 173 16.60 -2.66 -0.56
C TRP A 173 15.62 -2.99 0.57
N GLN A 174 14.33 -3.00 0.29
CA GLN A 174 13.28 -3.29 1.26
C GLN A 174 13.37 -4.72 1.80
N CYS A 175 13.45 -5.71 0.92
CA CYS A 175 13.59 -7.11 1.26
C CYS A 175 14.88 -7.38 2.07
N ARG A 176 16.01 -6.75 1.71
CA ARG A 176 17.26 -6.85 2.48
C ARG A 176 17.13 -6.27 3.89
N ASN A 177 16.37 -5.19 4.05
CA ASN A 177 16.12 -4.63 5.38
C ASN A 177 15.27 -5.58 6.23
N LEU A 178 14.23 -6.18 5.65
CA LEU A 178 13.41 -7.18 6.32
C LEU A 178 14.23 -8.43 6.67
N GLU A 179 15.04 -8.92 5.75
CA GLU A 179 15.98 -10.03 6.00
C GLU A 179 16.91 -9.73 7.18
N ARG A 180 17.46 -8.52 7.26
CA ARG A 180 18.28 -8.08 8.41
C ARG A 180 17.48 -8.05 9.71
N LEU A 181 16.22 -7.62 9.67
CA LEU A 181 15.34 -7.63 10.85
C LEU A 181 15.07 -9.07 11.33
N ILE A 182 14.85 -10.01 10.43
CA ILE A 182 14.64 -11.42 10.73
C ILE A 182 15.92 -12.04 11.33
N THR A 183 17.08 -11.82 10.70
CA THR A 183 18.34 -12.48 11.07
C THR A 183 19.04 -11.88 12.28
N ARG A 184 18.72 -10.64 12.67
CA ARG A 184 19.36 -9.92 13.78
C ARG A 184 18.57 -10.00 15.08
N GLN A 185 17.92 -11.10 15.36
CA GLN A 185 17.26 -11.34 16.64
C GLN A 185 18.25 -11.26 17.82
N GLY A 186 17.74 -10.76 18.96
CA GLY A 186 18.55 -10.64 20.19
C GLY A 186 19.52 -9.46 20.22
N LYS A 187 19.64 -8.67 19.14
CA LYS A 187 20.43 -7.44 19.15
C LYS A 187 19.61 -6.25 19.68
N PRO A 188 20.25 -5.27 20.35
CA PRO A 188 19.55 -4.08 20.82
C PRO A 188 18.73 -3.45 19.70
N TRP A 189 17.51 -3.05 20.01
CA TRP A 189 16.53 -2.50 19.04
C TRP A 189 17.12 -1.35 18.18
N ILE A 190 17.98 -0.50 18.76
CA ILE A 190 18.68 0.57 18.05
C ILE A 190 19.49 0.04 16.86
N LYS A 191 20.25 -1.05 17.04
CA LYS A 191 21.05 -1.67 15.96
C LYS A 191 20.17 -2.39 14.93
N ARG A 192 18.93 -2.71 15.30
CA ARG A 192 17.95 -3.36 14.43
C ARG A 192 17.25 -2.34 13.51
N TYR A 193 16.94 -1.14 14.01
CA TYR A 193 16.12 -0.15 13.31
C TYR A 193 16.90 1.03 12.70
N VAL A 194 18.13 1.32 13.12
CA VAL A 194 18.92 2.46 12.61
C VAL A 194 19.10 2.46 11.08
N GLY A 195 19.10 1.30 10.43
CA GLY A 195 19.17 1.24 8.96
C GLY A 195 17.84 1.38 8.23
N VAL A 196 16.71 1.31 8.94
CA VAL A 196 15.36 1.28 8.35
C VAL A 196 14.69 2.65 8.43
N THR A 197 14.92 3.40 9.51
CA THR A 197 14.23 4.67 9.80
C THR A 197 15.00 5.92 9.37
N SER A 198 16.33 5.89 9.40
CA SER A 198 17.15 7.09 9.16
C SER A 198 17.19 7.56 7.70
N LEU A 199 16.66 6.78 6.77
CA LEU A 199 16.80 7.03 5.33
C LEU A 199 15.59 7.70 4.69
N ALA A 200 14.44 7.81 5.38
CA ALA A 200 13.25 8.45 4.84
C ALA A 200 13.47 9.93 4.42
N LEU A 201 14.42 10.62 5.06
CA LEU A 201 14.75 12.02 4.76
C LEU A 201 15.78 12.20 3.64
N PHE A 202 16.56 11.18 3.33
CA PHE A 202 17.72 11.28 2.45
C PHE A 202 17.50 10.57 1.10
N HIS A 203 16.42 9.81 0.94
CA HIS A 203 16.07 9.18 -0.32
C HIS A 203 15.03 10.01 -1.06
N PRO A 204 15.39 10.63 -2.18
CA PRO A 204 14.41 11.28 -3.04
C PRO A 204 13.43 10.24 -3.57
N ILE A 205 12.14 10.44 -3.33
CA ILE A 205 11.09 9.63 -3.95
C ILE A 205 11.04 10.00 -5.43
N ARG A 206 11.29 9.01 -6.28
CA ARG A 206 11.21 9.17 -7.74
C ARG A 206 10.03 8.36 -8.24
N LEU A 207 9.07 9.03 -8.82
CA LEU A 207 7.97 8.39 -9.53
C LEU A 207 8.30 8.24 -11.01
N THR A 208 8.09 7.05 -11.55
CA THR A 208 8.19 6.75 -12.98
C THR A 208 6.85 6.28 -13.50
N THR A 209 6.55 6.53 -14.77
CA THR A 209 5.31 6.06 -15.43
C THR A 209 5.47 4.68 -16.06
N GLN A 210 6.68 4.14 -16.06
CA GLN A 210 6.98 2.79 -16.50
C GLN A 210 7.63 2.02 -15.36
N PRO A 211 7.34 0.72 -15.20
CA PRO A 211 8.01 -0.11 -14.23
C PRO A 211 9.49 -0.25 -14.60
N TYR A 212 10.31 -0.40 -13.59
CA TYR A 212 11.74 -0.72 -13.72
C TYR A 212 12.05 -1.97 -12.87
N ASP A 213 13.16 -2.63 -13.17
CA ASP A 213 13.51 -3.96 -12.64
C ASP A 213 13.42 -4.09 -11.11
N ARG A 214 13.63 -2.99 -10.40
CA ARG A 214 13.64 -2.97 -8.94
C ARG A 214 12.46 -2.21 -8.31
N ALA A 215 11.44 -1.86 -9.11
CA ALA A 215 10.26 -1.18 -8.60
C ALA A 215 9.64 -1.96 -7.43
N ASN A 216 9.49 -1.29 -6.29
CA ASN A 216 8.91 -1.91 -5.09
C ASN A 216 7.39 -1.84 -5.09
N ARG A 217 6.85 -0.76 -5.65
CA ARG A 217 5.45 -0.37 -5.46
C ARG A 217 4.88 0.28 -6.71
N PHE A 218 3.59 0.07 -6.94
CA PHE A 218 2.82 0.88 -7.87
C PHE A 218 1.87 1.81 -7.14
N TYR A 219 1.50 2.90 -7.83
CA TYR A 219 0.45 3.84 -7.44
C TYR A 219 -0.48 4.02 -8.63
N LEU A 220 -1.68 3.51 -8.51
CA LEU A 220 -2.76 3.75 -9.43
C LEU A 220 -3.49 5.01 -8.99
N TYR A 221 -3.56 5.99 -9.86
CA TYR A 221 -4.45 7.14 -9.74
C TYR A 221 -5.49 7.08 -10.86
N ALA A 222 -6.74 7.33 -10.54
CA ALA A 222 -7.79 7.42 -11.53
C ALA A 222 -8.89 8.40 -11.10
N GLU A 223 -9.67 8.87 -12.08
CA GLU A 223 -10.88 9.64 -11.86
C GLU A 223 -12.09 8.76 -12.16
N LYS A 224 -13.13 8.85 -11.33
CA LYS A 224 -14.40 8.18 -11.58
C LYS A 224 -15.09 8.86 -12.77
N GLN A 225 -15.64 8.05 -13.67
CA GLN A 225 -16.57 8.53 -14.70
C GLN A 225 -17.88 8.97 -14.03
N GLY A 226 -18.36 10.13 -14.38
CA GLY A 226 -19.66 10.62 -13.91
C GLY A 226 -20.80 9.99 -14.67
#